data_72775c92d790368a38dea8503d088a9e
#
_entry.id   72775c92d790368a38dea8503d088a9e
#
_cell.length_a   1.000
_cell.length_b   1.000
_cell.length_c   1.000
_cell.angle_alpha   90.00
_cell.angle_beta   90.00
_cell.angle_gamma   90.00
#
_symmetry.space_group_name_H-M   'P 1'
#
loop_
_entity.id
_entity.type
_entity.pdbx_description
1 polymer ?
#
loop_
_entity_poly.entity_id
_entity_poly.type
_entity_poly.pdbx_seq_one_letter_code
_entity_poly.pdbx_strand_id
1 'polypeptide(L)'
;SVNIAAADDKLIKIRHPLSIDPEGMLLASIMAKKKAVGATHVLIDIPYGPSAKLKNKRQAKNLKKSFEKIAKELNIKIKVVLTDGSFPIGNGIGPALEIRDVISVLKGDGPNDLRAKSIFLATEILKLVKEKNPRKKAIKTLESGLAYKKFREIIQEQGGLKRPVIPQAKHFYNVKAKRSGKVKGIDNKKIAKLARLAGAPDDKTAGLYIRVNKNSKIDKRTHLFTIYSNSKKNIATTKRMLKEIDPIDY
;
A
#
# COMPACT_ATOMS: atom_id res chain seq x y z
N SER A 1 3.75 -15.94 -7.29
CA SER A 1 2.78 -15.65 -8.37
C SER A 1 3.18 -16.27 -9.71
N VAL A 2 4.48 -16.56 -9.93
CA VAL A 2 4.99 -17.10 -11.22
C VAL A 2 4.25 -18.36 -11.68
N ASN A 3 3.76 -19.17 -10.75
CA ASN A 3 3.02 -20.39 -11.06
C ASN A 3 1.50 -20.18 -11.22
N ILE A 4 0.98 -18.99 -10.90
CA ILE A 4 -0.47 -18.69 -10.98
C ILE A 4 -0.83 -18.08 -12.33
N ALA A 5 0.02 -17.23 -12.89
CA ALA A 5 -0.20 -16.53 -14.15
C ALA A 5 1.14 -16.26 -14.85
N ALA A 6 1.83 -17.34 -15.25
CA ALA A 6 3.19 -17.27 -15.79
C ALA A 6 3.33 -16.36 -17.03
N ALA A 7 2.34 -16.35 -17.92
CA ALA A 7 2.33 -15.47 -19.09
C ALA A 7 2.24 -13.99 -18.70
N ASP A 8 1.39 -13.66 -17.72
CA ASP A 8 1.25 -12.31 -17.20
C ASP A 8 2.52 -11.80 -16.51
N ASP A 9 3.16 -12.65 -15.71
CA ASP A 9 4.41 -12.31 -15.03
C ASP A 9 5.56 -12.04 -16.05
N LYS A 10 5.61 -12.78 -17.17
CA LYS A 10 6.56 -12.51 -18.27
C LYS A 10 6.26 -11.15 -18.92
N LEU A 11 5.00 -10.87 -19.23
CA LEU A 11 4.59 -9.58 -19.80
C LEU A 11 4.89 -8.40 -18.87
N ILE A 12 4.69 -8.56 -17.57
CA ILE A 12 5.03 -7.52 -16.57
C ILE A 12 6.53 -7.23 -16.59
N LYS A 13 7.39 -8.27 -16.62
CA LYS A 13 8.86 -8.10 -16.68
C LYS A 13 9.31 -7.33 -17.92
N ILE A 14 8.68 -7.54 -19.06
CA ILE A 14 9.02 -6.85 -20.32
C ILE A 14 8.57 -5.39 -20.30
N ARG A 15 7.35 -5.12 -19.87
CA ARG A 15 6.76 -3.77 -19.94
C ARG A 15 7.17 -2.84 -18.81
N HIS A 16 7.53 -3.36 -17.64
CA HIS A 16 7.89 -2.55 -16.49
C HIS A 16 9.07 -1.61 -16.74
N PRO A 17 10.19 -2.06 -17.36
CA PRO A 17 11.29 -1.17 -17.72
C PRO A 17 10.88 -0.10 -18.75
N LEU A 18 9.92 -0.40 -19.61
CA LEU A 18 9.42 0.51 -20.65
C LEU A 18 8.35 1.49 -20.13
N SER A 19 7.94 1.35 -18.87
CA SER A 19 6.86 2.15 -18.27
C SER A 19 5.54 2.10 -19.04
N ILE A 20 5.28 0.99 -19.77
CA ILE A 20 4.06 0.77 -20.54
C ILE A 20 3.04 0.05 -19.65
N ASP A 21 1.88 0.68 -19.44
CA ASP A 21 0.82 0.12 -18.60
C ASP A 21 -0.58 0.44 -19.16
N PRO A 22 -0.95 -0.17 -20.31
CA PRO A 22 -2.25 0.04 -20.92
C PRO A 22 -3.38 -0.52 -20.02
N GLU A 23 -4.52 0.17 -19.98
CA GLU A 23 -5.67 -0.20 -19.13
C GLU A 23 -6.12 -1.65 -19.37
N GLY A 24 -6.19 -2.09 -20.62
CA GLY A 24 -6.60 -3.45 -20.96
C GLY A 24 -5.68 -4.52 -20.38
N MET A 25 -4.37 -4.29 -20.39
CA MET A 25 -3.39 -5.22 -19.79
C MET A 25 -3.48 -5.23 -18.27
N LEU A 26 -3.72 -4.08 -17.64
CA LEU A 26 -3.96 -3.98 -16.20
C LEU A 26 -5.18 -4.81 -15.78
N LEU A 27 -6.29 -4.66 -16.51
CA LEU A 27 -7.54 -5.39 -16.27
C LEU A 27 -7.32 -6.91 -16.44
N ALA A 28 -6.69 -7.32 -17.54
CA ALA A 28 -6.40 -8.72 -17.83
C ALA A 28 -5.51 -9.34 -16.74
N SER A 29 -4.42 -8.66 -16.36
CA SER A 29 -3.50 -9.11 -15.31
C SER A 29 -4.19 -9.34 -13.96
N ILE A 30 -5.02 -8.38 -13.54
CA ILE A 30 -5.73 -8.47 -12.26
C ILE A 30 -6.78 -9.60 -12.31
N MET A 31 -7.62 -9.63 -13.33
CA MET A 31 -8.74 -10.55 -13.39
C MET A 31 -8.30 -11.99 -13.68
N ALA A 32 -7.29 -12.20 -14.51
CA ALA A 32 -6.71 -13.53 -14.74
C ALA A 32 -6.20 -14.18 -13.45
N LYS A 33 -5.50 -13.43 -12.59
CA LYS A 33 -5.03 -13.94 -11.30
C LYS A 33 -6.18 -14.28 -10.35
N LYS A 34 -7.27 -13.50 -10.35
CA LYS A 34 -8.47 -13.80 -9.55
C LYS A 34 -9.19 -15.06 -10.05
N LYS A 35 -9.30 -15.21 -11.37
CA LYS A 35 -9.91 -16.40 -11.98
C LYS A 35 -9.05 -17.65 -11.74
N ALA A 36 -7.73 -17.54 -11.90
CA ALA A 36 -6.78 -18.66 -11.72
C ALA A 36 -6.83 -19.29 -10.32
N VAL A 37 -7.06 -18.48 -9.27
CA VAL A 37 -7.21 -18.98 -7.90
C VAL A 37 -8.65 -19.37 -7.54
N GLY A 38 -9.58 -19.40 -8.51
CA GLY A 38 -10.97 -19.79 -8.29
C GLY A 38 -11.80 -18.79 -7.47
N ALA A 39 -11.40 -17.51 -7.44
CA ALA A 39 -12.13 -16.49 -6.69
C ALA A 39 -13.55 -16.28 -7.27
N THR A 40 -14.57 -16.46 -6.45
CA THR A 40 -16.00 -16.27 -6.81
C THR A 40 -16.53 -14.89 -6.43
N HIS A 41 -15.94 -14.26 -5.42
CA HIS A 41 -16.29 -12.94 -4.90
C HIS A 41 -15.03 -12.09 -4.82
N VAL A 42 -15.04 -10.93 -5.46
CA VAL A 42 -13.85 -10.06 -5.58
C VAL A 42 -14.19 -8.64 -5.18
N LEU A 43 -13.38 -8.03 -4.34
CA LEU A 43 -13.38 -6.61 -4.06
C LEU A 43 -12.18 -5.96 -4.76
N ILE A 44 -12.43 -4.93 -5.54
CA ILE A 44 -11.38 -4.09 -6.14
C ILE A 44 -11.44 -2.72 -5.51
N ASP A 45 -10.32 -2.27 -4.97
CA ASP A 45 -10.13 -0.89 -4.51
C ASP A 45 -9.37 -0.10 -5.59
N ILE A 46 -9.96 1.01 -6.04
CA ILE A 46 -9.38 1.92 -7.01
C ILE A 46 -9.08 3.26 -6.33
N PRO A 47 -7.86 3.47 -5.82
CA PRO A 47 -7.45 4.77 -5.32
C PRO A 47 -7.25 5.75 -6.46
N TYR A 48 -7.77 6.98 -6.31
CA TYR A 48 -7.56 8.07 -7.25
C TYR A 48 -7.15 9.36 -6.52
N GLY A 49 -6.39 10.22 -7.19
CA GLY A 49 -5.92 11.47 -6.62
C GLY A 49 -4.70 12.05 -7.35
N PRO A 50 -4.24 13.25 -7.01
CA PRO A 50 -3.18 13.97 -7.74
C PRO A 50 -1.87 13.17 -7.88
N SER A 51 -1.47 12.44 -6.85
CA SER A 51 -0.26 11.61 -6.85
C SER A 51 -0.53 10.11 -7.07
N ALA A 52 -1.80 9.70 -7.22
CA ALA A 52 -2.18 8.34 -7.57
C ALA A 52 -1.98 8.04 -9.07
N LYS A 53 -2.10 6.77 -9.46
CA LYS A 53 -2.08 6.34 -10.87
C LYS A 53 -3.23 6.96 -11.66
N LEU A 54 -4.45 6.94 -11.11
CA LEU A 54 -5.62 7.61 -11.65
C LEU A 54 -5.77 8.99 -11.02
N LYS A 55 -5.79 10.04 -11.85
CA LYS A 55 -5.71 11.43 -11.40
C LYS A 55 -7.04 11.96 -10.89
N ASN A 56 -8.16 11.44 -11.38
CA ASN A 56 -9.48 11.97 -11.09
C ASN A 56 -10.55 10.88 -11.03
N LYS A 57 -11.68 11.25 -10.43
CA LYS A 57 -12.82 10.36 -10.21
C LYS A 57 -13.44 9.82 -11.52
N ARG A 58 -13.37 10.60 -12.64
CA ARG A 58 -13.89 10.18 -13.94
C ARG A 58 -13.11 8.97 -14.45
N GLN A 59 -11.79 9.03 -14.47
CA GLN A 59 -10.93 7.90 -14.85
C GLN A 59 -11.19 6.66 -13.97
N ALA A 60 -11.31 6.87 -12.64
CA ALA A 60 -11.61 5.78 -11.72
C ALA A 60 -12.98 5.14 -11.96
N LYS A 61 -14.01 5.95 -12.30
CA LYS A 61 -15.35 5.44 -12.68
C LYS A 61 -15.31 4.64 -13.99
N ASN A 62 -14.54 5.06 -14.98
CA ASN A 62 -14.40 4.32 -16.24
C ASN A 62 -13.73 2.97 -16.00
N LEU A 63 -12.61 2.95 -15.28
CA LEU A 63 -11.92 1.70 -14.91
C LEU A 63 -12.85 0.76 -14.09
N LYS A 64 -13.66 1.30 -13.18
CA LYS A 64 -14.66 0.54 -12.45
C LYS A 64 -15.62 -0.17 -13.40
N LYS A 65 -16.19 0.54 -14.41
CA LYS A 65 -17.10 -0.05 -15.41
C LYS A 65 -16.43 -1.18 -16.20
N SER A 66 -15.15 -1.01 -16.54
CA SER A 66 -14.36 -2.04 -17.22
C SER A 66 -14.19 -3.29 -16.38
N PHE A 67 -13.90 -3.16 -15.08
CA PHE A 67 -13.85 -4.29 -14.15
C PHE A 67 -15.20 -5.00 -14.01
N GLU A 68 -16.28 -4.24 -13.86
CA GLU A 68 -17.64 -4.80 -13.72
C GLU A 68 -18.05 -5.58 -14.98
N LYS A 69 -17.71 -5.08 -16.18
CA LYS A 69 -17.98 -5.78 -17.46
C LYS A 69 -17.23 -7.10 -17.53
N ILE A 70 -15.90 -7.10 -17.30
CA ILE A 70 -15.08 -8.33 -17.36
C ILE A 70 -15.51 -9.34 -16.30
N ALA A 71 -15.86 -8.90 -15.09
CA ALA A 71 -16.29 -9.78 -14.01
C ALA A 71 -17.58 -10.52 -14.38
N LYS A 72 -18.51 -9.88 -15.11
CA LYS A 72 -19.73 -10.50 -15.62
C LYS A 72 -19.40 -11.64 -16.59
N GLU A 73 -18.51 -11.42 -17.54
CA GLU A 73 -18.07 -12.45 -18.51
C GLU A 73 -17.35 -13.64 -17.81
N LEU A 74 -16.67 -13.37 -16.71
CA LEU A 74 -15.97 -14.41 -15.94
C LEU A 74 -16.82 -15.09 -14.87
N ASN A 75 -18.10 -14.74 -14.72
CA ASN A 75 -19.00 -15.19 -13.65
C ASN A 75 -18.43 -14.94 -12.25
N ILE A 76 -17.82 -13.77 -12.03
CA ILE A 76 -17.28 -13.33 -10.75
C ILE A 76 -18.19 -12.25 -10.16
N LYS A 77 -18.64 -12.45 -8.91
CA LYS A 77 -19.32 -11.40 -8.17
C LYS A 77 -18.32 -10.36 -7.73
N ILE A 78 -18.41 -9.14 -8.27
CA ILE A 78 -17.46 -8.07 -8.01
C ILE A 78 -18.11 -6.89 -7.30
N LYS A 79 -17.35 -6.29 -6.40
CA LYS A 79 -17.57 -4.95 -5.85
C LYS A 79 -16.36 -4.11 -6.14
N VAL A 80 -16.57 -2.95 -6.76
CA VAL A 80 -15.49 -1.99 -7.00
C VAL A 80 -15.77 -0.74 -6.18
N VAL A 81 -14.82 -0.36 -5.34
CA VAL A 81 -14.85 0.86 -4.52
C VAL A 81 -13.83 1.86 -5.02
N LEU A 82 -14.18 3.14 -4.93
CA LEU A 82 -13.30 4.25 -5.28
C LEU A 82 -12.87 4.94 -4.00
N THR A 83 -11.56 5.09 -3.79
CA THR A 83 -11.01 5.63 -2.55
C THR A 83 -10.04 6.78 -2.82
N ASP A 84 -9.79 7.60 -1.80
CA ASP A 84 -8.80 8.67 -1.87
C ASP A 84 -7.38 8.08 -1.91
N GLY A 85 -6.65 8.38 -2.98
CA GLY A 85 -5.24 8.03 -3.18
C GLY A 85 -4.30 9.24 -3.16
N SER A 86 -4.76 10.36 -2.61
CA SER A 86 -3.98 11.60 -2.56
C SER A 86 -2.81 11.53 -1.58
N PHE A 87 -2.87 10.63 -0.60
CA PHE A 87 -1.86 10.44 0.44
C PHE A 87 -1.45 8.98 0.54
N PRO A 88 -0.22 8.70 1.02
CA PRO A 88 0.14 7.34 1.43
C PRO A 88 -0.79 6.88 2.56
N ILE A 89 -1.01 5.59 2.68
CA ILE A 89 -1.75 4.96 3.77
C ILE A 89 -0.76 4.18 4.63
N GLY A 90 -0.88 4.33 5.94
CA GLY A 90 0.14 3.90 6.87
C GLY A 90 1.35 4.83 6.87
N ASN A 91 2.33 4.51 7.66
CA ASN A 91 3.54 5.30 7.86
C ASN A 91 4.76 4.72 7.15
N GLY A 92 4.81 3.40 7.01
CA GLY A 92 5.92 2.68 6.40
C GLY A 92 5.83 2.63 4.88
N ILE A 93 6.93 2.91 4.20
CA ILE A 93 7.13 2.73 2.77
C ILE A 93 8.40 1.91 2.56
N GLY A 94 8.24 0.70 2.11
CA GLY A 94 9.26 -0.33 1.96
C GLY A 94 8.90 -1.60 2.74
N PRO A 95 9.36 -2.79 2.31
CA PRO A 95 8.78 -4.07 2.72
C PRO A 95 8.71 -4.29 4.25
N ALA A 96 9.82 -4.11 4.98
CA ALA A 96 9.83 -4.30 6.42
C ALA A 96 9.04 -3.21 7.18
N LEU A 97 9.02 -1.99 6.65
CA LEU A 97 8.31 -0.87 7.29
C LEU A 97 6.80 -1.00 7.09
N GLU A 98 6.35 -1.43 5.92
CA GLU A 98 4.94 -1.69 5.62
C GLU A 98 4.39 -2.85 6.47
N ILE A 99 5.12 -3.97 6.54
CA ILE A 99 4.67 -5.11 7.34
C ILE A 99 4.66 -4.81 8.84
N ARG A 100 5.52 -3.90 9.32
CA ARG A 100 5.47 -3.38 10.69
C ARG A 100 4.15 -2.69 10.98
N ASP A 101 3.69 -1.82 10.10
CA ASP A 101 2.40 -1.14 10.22
C ASP A 101 1.24 -2.15 10.17
N VAL A 102 1.28 -3.12 9.26
CA VAL A 102 0.28 -4.20 9.17
C VAL A 102 0.19 -4.98 10.49
N ILE A 103 1.31 -5.41 11.03
CA ILE A 103 1.33 -6.15 12.30
C ILE A 103 0.84 -5.28 13.46
N SER A 104 1.21 -4.00 13.50
CA SER A 104 0.74 -3.07 14.53
C SER A 104 -0.78 -2.90 14.47
N VAL A 105 -1.36 -2.72 13.26
CA VAL A 105 -2.82 -2.65 13.08
C VAL A 105 -3.51 -3.94 13.52
N LEU A 106 -2.96 -5.10 13.15
CA LEU A 106 -3.49 -6.40 13.53
C LEU A 106 -3.43 -6.67 15.05
N LYS A 107 -2.51 -5.99 15.75
CA LYS A 107 -2.40 -6.02 17.22
C LYS A 107 -3.17 -4.90 17.93
N GLY A 108 -3.82 -4.01 17.18
CA GLY A 108 -4.63 -2.90 17.73
C GLY A 108 -3.90 -1.57 17.91
N ASP A 109 -2.63 -1.46 17.53
CA ASP A 109 -1.75 -0.31 17.80
C ASP A 109 -1.04 0.21 16.54
N GLY A 110 -1.73 0.29 15.44
CA GLY A 110 -1.16 0.73 14.15
C GLY A 110 -1.68 2.09 13.67
N PRO A 111 -1.23 2.54 12.48
CA PRO A 111 -1.74 3.77 11.88
C PRO A 111 -3.26 3.73 11.70
N ASN A 112 -3.93 4.79 12.16
CA ASN A 112 -5.40 4.86 12.16
C ASN A 112 -6.01 4.84 10.76
N ASP A 113 -5.36 5.46 9.78
CA ASP A 113 -5.78 5.49 8.38
C ASP A 113 -5.72 4.08 7.76
N LEU A 114 -4.65 3.33 8.01
CA LEU A 114 -4.51 1.93 7.56
C LEU A 114 -5.57 1.04 8.23
N ARG A 115 -5.79 1.20 9.54
CA ARG A 115 -6.85 0.49 10.27
C ARG A 115 -8.23 0.81 9.68
N ALA A 116 -8.55 2.07 9.48
CA ALA A 116 -9.84 2.51 8.95
C ALA A 116 -10.08 1.98 7.54
N LYS A 117 -9.08 2.07 6.66
CA LYS A 117 -9.13 1.54 5.29
C LYS A 117 -9.34 0.03 5.29
N SER A 118 -8.60 -0.69 6.13
CA SER A 118 -8.71 -2.17 6.22
C SER A 118 -10.09 -2.61 6.69
N ILE A 119 -10.65 -1.96 7.71
CA ILE A 119 -12.03 -2.22 8.18
C ILE A 119 -13.05 -1.88 7.09
N PHE A 120 -12.88 -0.77 6.36
CA PHE A 120 -13.75 -0.40 5.25
C PHE A 120 -13.77 -1.49 4.18
N LEU A 121 -12.60 -1.91 3.70
CA LEU A 121 -12.49 -2.95 2.66
C LEU A 121 -13.02 -4.31 3.15
N ALA A 122 -12.72 -4.71 4.38
CA ALA A 122 -13.29 -5.92 4.98
C ALA A 122 -14.82 -5.86 5.09
N THR A 123 -15.36 -4.69 5.42
CA THR A 123 -16.82 -4.47 5.45
C THR A 123 -17.44 -4.65 4.06
N GLU A 124 -16.82 -4.11 3.02
CA GLU A 124 -17.35 -4.20 1.66
C GLU A 124 -17.31 -5.64 1.11
N ILE A 125 -16.26 -6.42 1.42
CA ILE A 125 -16.23 -7.83 1.03
C ILE A 125 -17.26 -8.67 1.81
N LEU A 126 -17.45 -8.40 3.09
CA LEU A 126 -18.46 -9.06 3.91
C LEU A 126 -19.89 -8.76 3.44
N LYS A 127 -20.16 -7.52 2.97
CA LYS A 127 -21.44 -7.18 2.30
C LYS A 127 -21.66 -8.00 1.03
N LEU A 128 -20.61 -8.20 0.24
CA LEU A 128 -20.67 -8.95 -1.02
C LEU A 128 -21.07 -10.42 -0.78
N VAL A 129 -20.68 -10.99 0.35
CA VAL A 129 -21.09 -12.34 0.79
C VAL A 129 -22.34 -12.34 1.68
N LYS A 130 -23.07 -11.24 1.75
CA LYS A 130 -24.35 -11.08 2.48
C LYS A 130 -24.25 -11.32 3.99
N GLU A 131 -23.12 -10.99 4.61
CA GLU A 131 -23.00 -11.00 6.07
C GLU A 131 -24.00 -10.01 6.71
N LYS A 132 -24.72 -10.42 7.76
CA LYS A 132 -25.79 -9.60 8.40
C LYS A 132 -25.26 -8.32 9.02
N ASN A 133 -24.12 -8.37 9.71
CA ASN A 133 -23.50 -7.25 10.42
C ASN A 133 -22.05 -7.01 9.97
N PRO A 134 -21.81 -6.66 8.69
CA PRO A 134 -20.48 -6.73 8.09
C PRO A 134 -19.45 -5.84 8.79
N ARG A 135 -19.81 -4.59 9.14
CA ARG A 135 -18.90 -3.67 9.82
C ARG A 135 -18.58 -4.11 11.24
N LYS A 136 -19.61 -4.51 12.01
CA LYS A 136 -19.42 -5.02 13.37
C LYS A 136 -18.55 -6.27 13.39
N LYS A 137 -18.75 -7.17 12.43
CA LYS A 137 -17.94 -8.39 12.29
C LYS A 137 -16.49 -8.07 11.93
N ALA A 138 -16.23 -7.16 10.97
CA ALA A 138 -14.88 -6.74 10.62
C ALA A 138 -14.13 -6.15 11.84
N ILE A 139 -14.76 -5.25 12.58
CA ILE A 139 -14.21 -4.63 13.79
C ILE A 139 -13.93 -5.71 14.84
N LYS A 140 -14.92 -6.54 15.17
CA LYS A 140 -14.78 -7.60 16.17
C LYS A 140 -13.66 -8.58 15.82
N THR A 141 -13.52 -8.96 14.53
CA THR A 141 -12.46 -9.87 14.07
C THR A 141 -11.07 -9.27 14.28
N LEU A 142 -10.92 -7.96 14.05
CA LEU A 142 -9.67 -7.24 14.29
C LEU A 142 -9.36 -7.13 15.78
N GLU A 143 -10.31 -6.61 16.58
CA GLU A 143 -10.12 -6.30 17.99
C GLU A 143 -9.97 -7.55 18.89
N SER A 144 -10.58 -8.67 18.50
CA SER A 144 -10.40 -9.96 19.19
C SER A 144 -9.08 -10.66 18.92
N GLY A 145 -8.22 -10.12 18.02
CA GLY A 145 -6.97 -10.74 17.60
C GLY A 145 -7.14 -11.91 16.61
N LEU A 146 -8.35 -12.26 16.21
CA LEU A 146 -8.60 -13.34 15.23
C LEU A 146 -7.96 -13.04 13.87
N ALA A 147 -7.96 -11.76 13.45
CA ALA A 147 -7.28 -11.35 12.23
C ALA A 147 -5.76 -11.56 12.32
N TYR A 148 -5.14 -11.24 13.46
CA TYR A 148 -3.71 -11.49 13.68
C TYR A 148 -3.40 -12.99 13.74
N LYS A 149 -4.26 -13.78 14.39
CA LYS A 149 -4.12 -15.25 14.41
C LYS A 149 -4.14 -15.80 12.98
N LYS A 150 -5.11 -15.39 12.15
CA LYS A 150 -5.21 -15.83 10.75
C LYS A 150 -4.01 -15.38 9.90
N PHE A 151 -3.54 -14.17 10.09
CA PHE A 151 -2.32 -13.68 9.43
C PHE A 151 -1.10 -14.57 9.73
N ARG A 152 -0.93 -15.01 10.99
CA ARG A 152 0.15 -15.92 11.37
C ARG A 152 0.00 -17.30 10.74
N GLU A 153 -1.21 -17.85 10.69
CA GLU A 153 -1.50 -19.12 10.01
C GLU A 153 -1.09 -19.02 8.53
N ILE A 154 -1.47 -17.95 7.82
CA ILE A 154 -1.09 -17.73 6.42
C ILE A 154 0.43 -17.70 6.25
N ILE A 155 1.16 -16.98 7.12
CA ILE A 155 2.62 -16.92 7.06
C ILE A 155 3.22 -18.32 7.23
N GLN A 156 2.73 -19.13 8.17
CA GLN A 156 3.22 -20.47 8.42
C GLN A 156 2.99 -21.41 7.22
N GLU A 157 1.80 -21.38 6.63
CA GLU A 157 1.46 -22.16 5.43
C GLU A 157 2.33 -21.76 4.21
N GLN A 158 2.82 -20.53 4.18
CA GLN A 158 3.76 -20.05 3.18
C GLN A 158 5.24 -20.31 3.52
N GLY A 159 5.52 -21.12 4.53
CA GLY A 159 6.89 -21.49 4.96
C GLY A 159 7.58 -20.45 5.83
N GLY A 160 6.85 -19.46 6.36
CA GLY A 160 7.39 -18.43 7.23
C GLY A 160 7.41 -18.82 8.71
N LEU A 161 8.02 -17.96 9.52
CA LEU A 161 8.15 -18.18 10.96
C LEU A 161 6.82 -18.00 11.70
N LYS A 162 6.53 -18.86 12.67
CA LYS A 162 5.37 -18.75 13.58
C LYS A 162 5.32 -17.41 14.33
N ARG A 163 6.48 -16.83 14.64
CA ARG A 163 6.64 -15.49 15.22
C ARG A 163 7.56 -14.69 14.29
N PRO A 164 7.01 -13.96 13.32
CA PRO A 164 7.83 -13.23 12.37
C PRO A 164 8.62 -12.14 13.08
N VAL A 165 9.92 -12.11 12.86
CA VAL A 165 10.81 -11.01 13.28
C VAL A 165 11.01 -10.10 12.09
N ILE A 166 10.66 -8.82 12.26
CA ILE A 166 10.84 -7.82 11.21
C ILE A 166 12.28 -7.32 11.28
N PRO A 167 13.07 -7.50 10.23
CA PRO A 167 14.45 -7.02 10.21
C PRO A 167 14.50 -5.49 10.24
N GLN A 168 15.55 -4.96 10.86
CA GLN A 168 15.79 -3.53 10.94
C GLN A 168 17.00 -3.12 10.08
N ALA A 169 16.94 -1.94 9.50
CA ALA A 169 18.06 -1.36 8.76
C ALA A 169 19.18 -0.94 9.71
N LYS A 170 20.43 -1.06 9.26
CA LYS A 170 21.63 -0.67 10.03
C LYS A 170 21.78 0.84 10.19
N HIS A 171 21.26 1.61 9.22
CA HIS A 171 21.44 3.06 9.19
C HIS A 171 20.09 3.75 9.01
N PHE A 172 19.98 4.93 9.62
CA PHE A 172 18.81 5.78 9.44
C PHE A 172 19.20 7.26 9.38
N TYR A 173 18.33 8.08 8.82
CA TYR A 173 18.44 9.52 8.79
C TYR A 173 17.08 10.18 8.99
N ASN A 174 16.98 11.06 10.01
CA ASN A 174 15.75 11.81 10.29
C ASN A 174 15.70 13.10 9.48
N VAL A 175 14.66 13.24 8.66
CA VAL A 175 14.38 14.46 7.91
C VAL A 175 13.46 15.34 8.75
N LYS A 176 13.90 16.59 8.96
CA LYS A 176 13.21 17.57 9.80
C LYS A 176 12.63 18.70 8.97
N ALA A 177 11.54 19.31 9.45
CA ALA A 177 10.96 20.51 8.88
C ALA A 177 11.94 21.69 8.93
N LYS A 178 12.00 22.44 7.84
CA LYS A 178 12.85 23.64 7.72
C LYS A 178 12.19 24.90 8.31
N ARG A 179 10.86 24.91 8.37
CA ARG A 179 10.01 25.99 8.88
C ARG A 179 8.78 25.43 9.57
N SER A 180 8.06 26.27 10.31
CA SER A 180 6.75 25.93 10.83
C SER A 180 5.69 26.02 9.73
N GLY A 181 4.60 25.27 9.85
CA GLY A 181 3.52 25.25 8.87
C GLY A 181 2.45 24.19 9.17
N LYS A 182 1.63 23.93 8.16
CA LYS A 182 0.59 22.88 8.21
C LYS A 182 0.77 21.98 6.99
N VAL A 183 0.83 20.67 7.18
CA VAL A 183 0.98 19.69 6.10
C VAL A 183 -0.24 19.74 5.18
N LYS A 184 -0.03 20.14 3.93
CA LYS A 184 -1.05 20.25 2.88
C LYS A 184 -1.07 19.03 1.98
N GLY A 185 0.11 18.46 1.69
CA GLY A 185 0.27 17.35 0.76
C GLY A 185 1.48 16.47 1.05
N ILE A 186 1.38 15.19 0.66
CA ILE A 186 2.49 14.24 0.61
C ILE A 186 2.47 13.63 -0.79
N ASP A 187 3.53 13.84 -1.56
CA ASP A 187 3.64 13.34 -2.92
C ASP A 187 4.10 11.88 -2.94
N ASN A 188 3.16 10.97 -3.23
CA ASN A 188 3.41 9.53 -3.27
C ASN A 188 4.53 9.13 -4.25
N LYS A 189 4.68 9.85 -5.39
CA LYS A 189 5.72 9.55 -6.38
C LYS A 189 7.10 9.95 -5.87
N LYS A 190 7.21 11.11 -5.23
CA LYS A 190 8.46 11.58 -4.62
C LYS A 190 8.87 10.69 -3.45
N ILE A 191 7.93 10.31 -2.58
CA ILE A 191 8.16 9.35 -1.49
C ILE A 191 8.65 8.00 -2.04
N ALA A 192 7.99 7.44 -3.06
CA ALA A 192 8.40 6.19 -3.68
C ALA A 192 9.78 6.28 -4.34
N LYS A 193 10.11 7.43 -4.95
CA LYS A 193 11.45 7.69 -5.52
C LYS A 193 12.52 7.67 -4.43
N LEU A 194 12.28 8.35 -3.30
CA LEU A 194 13.22 8.36 -2.18
C LEU A 194 13.38 6.97 -1.55
N ALA A 195 12.29 6.20 -1.42
CA ALA A 195 12.36 4.83 -0.90
C ALA A 195 13.22 3.92 -1.80
N ARG A 196 13.09 4.05 -3.13
CA ARG A 196 13.97 3.33 -4.08
C ARG A 196 15.43 3.74 -3.95
N LEU A 197 15.73 5.02 -3.82
CA LEU A 197 17.10 5.50 -3.59
C LEU A 197 17.70 5.01 -2.27
N ALA A 198 16.86 4.81 -1.26
CA ALA A 198 17.27 4.20 0.00
C ALA A 198 17.58 2.69 -0.12
N GLY A 199 17.09 2.03 -1.19
CA GLY A 199 17.34 0.62 -1.51
C GLY A 199 16.11 -0.26 -1.60
N ALA A 200 14.90 0.25 -1.30
CA ALA A 200 13.66 -0.52 -1.41
C ALA A 200 13.28 -0.75 -2.90
N PRO A 201 12.65 -1.87 -3.25
CA PRO A 201 12.27 -3.03 -2.42
C PRO A 201 13.36 -4.12 -2.34
N ASP A 202 14.50 -3.97 -3.00
CA ASP A 202 15.54 -5.01 -3.07
C ASP A 202 16.16 -5.25 -1.69
N ASP A 203 16.59 -4.19 -1.01
CA ASP A 203 16.86 -4.21 0.43
C ASP A 203 15.54 -4.17 1.19
N LYS A 204 15.14 -5.32 1.77
CA LYS A 204 13.85 -5.47 2.47
C LYS A 204 13.71 -4.59 3.69
N THR A 205 14.81 -4.09 4.25
CA THR A 205 14.82 -3.22 5.43
C THR A 205 14.82 -1.74 5.07
N ALA A 206 15.16 -1.40 3.82
CA ALA A 206 15.22 -0.03 3.35
C ALA A 206 13.85 0.58 3.08
N GLY A 207 13.77 1.89 3.18
CA GLY A 207 12.56 2.64 2.90
C GLY A 207 12.44 3.92 3.69
N LEU A 208 11.20 4.41 3.81
CA LEU A 208 10.87 5.61 4.58
C LEU A 208 9.80 5.31 5.63
N TYR A 209 9.85 6.04 6.74
CA TYR A 209 8.79 6.02 7.75
C TYR A 209 8.27 7.44 7.97
N ILE A 210 7.05 7.72 7.53
CA ILE A 210 6.39 9.03 7.64
C ILE A 210 5.95 9.26 9.09
N ARG A 211 6.13 10.48 9.59
CA ARG A 211 5.80 10.83 10.98
C ARG A 211 4.77 11.95 11.08
N VAL A 212 4.28 12.43 9.95
CA VAL A 212 3.28 13.50 9.88
C VAL A 212 2.12 13.08 8.99
N ASN A 213 0.93 13.55 9.32
CA ASN A 213 -0.29 13.29 8.57
C ASN A 213 -0.78 14.57 7.88
N LYS A 214 -1.74 14.42 6.96
CA LYS A 214 -2.47 15.55 6.39
C LYS A 214 -3.03 16.42 7.52
N ASN A 215 -2.90 17.74 7.36
CA ASN A 215 -3.34 18.75 8.31
C ASN A 215 -2.56 18.80 9.65
N SER A 216 -1.52 17.99 9.86
CA SER A 216 -0.64 18.15 11.02
C SER A 216 -0.05 19.56 11.07
N LYS A 217 -0.14 20.22 12.22
CA LYS A 217 0.66 21.40 12.53
C LYS A 217 2.07 20.91 12.83
N ILE A 218 3.04 21.59 12.25
CA ILE A 218 4.46 21.25 12.44
C ILE A 218 5.24 22.52 12.75
N ASP A 219 6.22 22.39 13.62
CA ASP A 219 7.17 23.43 13.94
C ASP A 219 8.51 23.17 13.27
N LYS A 220 9.36 24.21 13.19
CA LYS A 220 10.74 24.07 12.75
C LYS A 220 11.41 22.95 13.55
N ARG A 221 12.10 22.01 12.84
CA ARG A 221 12.73 20.79 13.36
C ARG A 221 11.79 19.63 13.69
N THR A 222 10.47 19.73 13.51
CA THR A 222 9.58 18.56 13.59
C THR A 222 10.07 17.47 12.64
N HIS A 223 10.12 16.23 13.12
CA HIS A 223 10.51 15.07 12.29
C HIS A 223 9.39 14.77 11.28
N LEU A 224 9.66 14.97 9.99
CA LEU A 224 8.73 14.70 8.91
C LEU A 224 8.68 13.23 8.53
N PHE A 225 9.85 12.64 8.35
CA PHE A 225 10.02 11.21 8.07
C PHE A 225 11.44 10.75 8.37
N THR A 226 11.62 9.44 8.46
CA THR A 226 12.93 8.80 8.66
C THR A 226 13.25 7.94 7.42
N ILE A 227 14.46 8.05 6.90
CA ILE A 227 15.01 7.20 5.84
C ILE A 227 15.76 6.05 6.50
N TYR A 228 15.54 4.82 6.05
CA TYR A 228 16.20 3.61 6.51
C TYR A 228 16.94 2.92 5.37
N SER A 229 18.14 2.41 5.62
CA SER A 229 18.94 1.66 4.64
C SER A 229 20.04 0.84 5.31
N ASN A 230 20.44 -0.26 4.70
CA ASN A 230 21.67 -0.98 5.09
C ASN A 230 22.94 -0.35 4.50
N SER A 231 22.81 0.61 3.58
CA SER A 231 23.92 1.27 2.89
C SER A 231 24.06 2.74 3.30
N LYS A 232 25.21 3.12 3.87
CA LYS A 232 25.56 4.54 4.12
C LYS A 232 25.55 5.35 2.82
N LYS A 233 25.99 4.75 1.70
CA LYS A 233 25.98 5.38 0.36
C LYS A 233 24.56 5.73 -0.07
N ASN A 234 23.59 4.82 0.11
CA ASN A 234 22.19 5.06 -0.23
C ASN A 234 21.59 6.17 0.66
N ILE A 235 21.89 6.19 1.96
CA ILE A 235 21.50 7.30 2.84
C ILE A 235 22.03 8.64 2.30
N ALA A 236 23.33 8.71 1.95
CA ALA A 236 23.96 9.93 1.43
C ALA A 236 23.34 10.36 0.09
N THR A 237 23.08 9.42 -0.83
CA THR A 237 22.43 9.68 -2.12
C THR A 237 20.99 10.20 -1.91
N THR A 238 20.23 9.57 -1.03
CA THR A 238 18.85 9.99 -0.73
C THR A 238 18.81 11.38 -0.09
N LYS A 239 19.76 11.68 0.83
CA LYS A 239 19.92 13.03 1.42
C LYS A 239 20.23 14.09 0.36
N ARG A 240 21.09 13.78 -0.61
CA ARG A 240 21.42 14.72 -1.70
C ARG A 240 20.19 15.02 -2.54
N MET A 241 19.40 13.99 -2.88
CA MET A 241 18.14 14.16 -3.62
C MET A 241 17.10 15.03 -2.88
N LEU A 242 17.12 15.07 -1.54
CA LEU A 242 16.23 15.96 -0.76
C LEU A 242 16.52 17.47 -0.95
N LYS A 243 17.64 17.84 -1.56
CA LYS A 243 17.92 19.22 -1.95
C LYS A 243 17.13 19.62 -3.23
N GLU A 244 16.81 18.64 -4.06
CA GLU A 244 16.13 18.81 -5.35
C GLU A 244 14.63 18.53 -5.27
N ILE A 245 14.21 17.62 -4.41
CA ILE A 245 12.81 17.24 -4.25
C ILE A 245 12.36 17.36 -2.81
N ASP A 246 11.26 18.04 -2.58
CA ASP A 246 10.55 18.04 -1.31
C ASP A 246 9.28 17.19 -1.47
N PRO A 247 9.14 16.07 -0.74
CA PRO A 247 7.99 15.19 -0.85
C PRO A 247 6.79 15.64 -0.03
N ILE A 248 6.97 16.59 0.91
CA ILE A 248 5.93 17.06 1.84
C ILE A 248 5.74 18.57 1.67
N ASP A 249 4.55 18.95 1.22
CA ASP A 249 4.12 20.35 1.16
C ASP A 249 3.50 20.78 2.50
N TYR A 250 4.01 21.92 3.07
CA TYR A 250 3.54 22.48 4.34
C TYR A 250 3.75 23.99 4.46
#